data_17a59d3b0d78b7bcd73a19e9319e0457
#
_entry.id   17a59d3b0d78b7bcd73a19e9319e0457
#
_cell.length_a   1.000
_cell.length_b   1.000
_cell.length_c   1.000
_cell.angle_alpha   90.00
_cell.angle_beta   90.00
_cell.angle_gamma   90.00
#
_symmetry.space_group_name_H-M   'P 1'
#
loop_
_entity.id
_entity.type
_entity.pdbx_description
1 polymer ?
#
loop_
_entity_poly.entity_id
_entity_poly.type
_entity_poly.pdbx_seq_one_letter_code
_entity_poly.pdbx_strand_id
1 'polypeptide(L)'
;GTSVALRRPEWLAGDAVIKVNGKEQDVAEENGFFVLDGLKAGDEISYTMPMQVEFESTADNENFVAFKYGPVVLAAELGSKDIDASQANGILVRVGTEDTSAKDTITIQNMTVKEWKENITENFVRIEDSEDGRIQFQLKNTDSDELIYSPYYMQHEQRYGIYMNLEEPDSQASQDRILAEKEALREQEV
;
A
#
# COMPACT_ATOMS: atom_id res chain seq x y z
N GLY A 1 -24.77 -20.17 27.39
CA GLY A 1 -23.67 -19.89 26.47
C GLY A 1 -23.56 -18.39 26.19
N THR A 2 -22.41 -17.96 25.80
CA THR A 2 -22.12 -16.59 25.39
C THR A 2 -22.15 -16.53 23.86
N SER A 3 -22.63 -15.41 23.29
CA SER A 3 -22.53 -15.13 21.87
C SER A 3 -21.38 -14.13 21.63
N VAL A 4 -20.63 -14.35 20.54
CA VAL A 4 -19.57 -13.44 20.06
C VAL A 4 -19.87 -13.05 18.64
N ALA A 5 -19.91 -11.75 18.36
CA ALA A 5 -20.06 -11.20 17.03
C ALA A 5 -18.67 -10.75 16.51
N LEU A 6 -18.21 -11.38 15.44
CA LEU A 6 -16.97 -11.03 14.75
C LEU A 6 -17.32 -10.12 13.58
N ARG A 7 -16.76 -8.92 13.55
CA ARG A 7 -17.03 -7.98 12.46
C ARG A 7 -16.46 -8.51 11.14
N ARG A 8 -17.26 -8.46 10.07
CA ARG A 8 -16.78 -8.62 8.71
C ARG A 8 -16.28 -7.26 8.20
N PRO A 9 -14.99 -7.05 8.01
CA PRO A 9 -14.49 -5.79 7.47
C PRO A 9 -14.75 -5.69 5.96
N GLU A 10 -14.89 -4.47 5.46
CA GLU A 10 -15.12 -4.19 4.03
C GLU A 10 -13.94 -4.61 3.14
N TRP A 11 -12.72 -4.54 3.68
CA TRP A 11 -11.48 -4.91 2.99
C TRP A 11 -11.23 -6.42 2.93
N LEU A 12 -12.13 -7.25 3.43
CA LEU A 12 -11.97 -8.70 3.42
C LEU A 12 -11.97 -9.23 1.97
N ALA A 13 -10.85 -9.84 1.57
CA ALA A 13 -10.65 -10.39 0.24
C ALA A 13 -11.08 -11.87 0.17
N GLY A 14 -12.35 -12.11 -0.11
CA GLY A 14 -12.90 -13.46 -0.16
C GLY A 14 -13.52 -13.92 1.16
N ASP A 15 -13.53 -15.24 1.39
CA ASP A 15 -14.20 -15.83 2.54
C ASP A 15 -13.30 -15.83 3.78
N ALA A 16 -13.86 -15.42 4.90
CA ALA A 16 -13.22 -15.54 6.20
C ALA A 16 -13.23 -17.00 6.69
N VAL A 17 -12.17 -17.44 7.34
CA VAL A 17 -12.13 -18.74 8.00
C VAL A 17 -12.24 -18.57 9.50
N ILE A 18 -13.35 -19.07 10.07
CA ILE A 18 -13.62 -19.00 11.51
C ILE A 18 -13.54 -20.41 12.10
N LYS A 19 -12.78 -20.55 13.19
CA LYS A 19 -12.67 -21.82 13.90
C LYS A 19 -12.95 -21.64 15.39
N VAL A 20 -13.63 -22.60 15.97
CA VAL A 20 -13.81 -22.73 17.43
C VAL A 20 -13.14 -24.01 17.88
N ASN A 21 -12.18 -23.92 18.80
CA ASN A 21 -11.37 -25.05 19.28
C ASN A 21 -10.75 -25.87 18.12
N GLY A 22 -10.25 -25.14 17.09
CA GLY A 22 -9.64 -25.74 15.90
C GLY A 22 -10.61 -26.30 14.87
N LYS A 23 -11.91 -26.34 15.14
CA LYS A 23 -12.95 -26.76 14.22
C LYS A 23 -13.53 -25.60 13.45
N GLU A 24 -13.51 -25.68 12.13
CA GLU A 24 -14.13 -24.70 11.23
C GLU A 24 -15.63 -24.62 11.43
N GLN A 25 -16.14 -23.39 11.44
CA GLN A 25 -17.56 -23.07 11.62
C GLN A 25 -18.09 -22.48 10.34
N ASP A 26 -19.19 -23.01 9.86
CA ASP A 26 -19.97 -22.42 8.77
C ASP A 26 -20.94 -21.40 9.38
N VAL A 27 -20.54 -20.12 9.33
CA VAL A 27 -21.29 -19.01 9.95
C VAL A 27 -21.67 -18.03 8.86
N ALA A 28 -22.99 -17.85 8.67
CA ALA A 28 -23.48 -16.83 7.75
C ALA A 28 -23.21 -15.42 8.28
N GLU A 29 -22.92 -14.50 7.35
CA GLU A 29 -22.80 -13.09 7.68
C GLU A 29 -24.21 -12.49 7.86
N GLU A 30 -24.40 -11.76 8.95
CA GLU A 30 -25.61 -11.00 9.24
C GLU A 30 -25.25 -9.57 9.67
N ASN A 31 -25.72 -8.58 8.91
CA ASN A 31 -25.52 -7.16 9.21
C ASN A 31 -24.05 -6.75 9.43
N GLY A 32 -23.11 -7.33 8.68
CA GLY A 32 -21.67 -7.05 8.78
C GLY A 32 -20.96 -7.81 9.89
N PHE A 33 -21.59 -8.86 10.44
CA PHE A 33 -20.99 -9.69 11.50
C PHE A 33 -21.21 -11.18 11.25
N PHE A 34 -20.25 -11.98 11.72
CA PHE A 34 -20.38 -13.42 11.90
C PHE A 34 -20.69 -13.68 13.37
N VAL A 35 -21.84 -14.26 13.67
CA VAL A 35 -22.29 -14.48 15.05
C VAL A 35 -22.05 -15.94 15.45
N LEU A 36 -21.26 -16.14 16.47
CA LEU A 36 -20.99 -17.44 17.07
C LEU A 36 -21.78 -17.57 18.38
N ASP A 37 -22.68 -18.53 18.45
CA ASP A 37 -23.52 -18.79 19.62
C ASP A 37 -23.05 -20.01 20.43
N GLY A 38 -23.47 -20.05 21.68
CA GLY A 38 -23.30 -21.21 22.55
C GLY A 38 -21.89 -21.44 23.07
N LEU A 39 -21.01 -20.41 22.95
CA LEU A 39 -19.63 -20.46 23.43
C LEU A 39 -19.56 -20.60 24.94
N LYS A 40 -18.50 -21.23 25.41
CA LYS A 40 -18.21 -21.48 26.84
C LYS A 40 -16.91 -20.81 27.24
N ALA A 41 -16.75 -20.59 28.54
CA ALA A 41 -15.47 -20.10 29.05
C ALA A 41 -14.36 -21.12 28.74
N GLY A 42 -13.26 -20.61 28.14
CA GLY A 42 -12.12 -21.42 27.71
C GLY A 42 -12.17 -21.84 26.24
N ASP A 43 -13.25 -21.58 25.49
CA ASP A 43 -13.26 -21.79 24.05
C ASP A 43 -12.30 -20.82 23.35
N GLU A 44 -11.52 -21.34 22.41
CA GLU A 44 -10.59 -20.60 21.57
C GLU A 44 -11.23 -20.30 20.20
N ILE A 45 -11.24 -19.03 19.82
CA ILE A 45 -11.72 -18.58 18.51
C ILE A 45 -10.52 -18.16 17.66
N SER A 46 -10.39 -18.76 16.47
CA SER A 46 -9.48 -18.32 15.43
C SER A 46 -10.28 -17.69 14.29
N TYR A 47 -9.92 -16.48 13.90
CA TYR A 47 -10.55 -15.72 12.83
C TYR A 47 -9.49 -15.28 11.81
N THR A 48 -9.46 -15.94 10.66
CA THR A 48 -8.53 -15.66 9.57
C THR A 48 -9.25 -14.80 8.52
N MET A 49 -8.67 -13.66 8.23
CA MET A 49 -9.19 -12.68 7.29
C MET A 49 -8.20 -12.52 6.12
N PRO A 50 -8.48 -13.09 4.95
CA PRO A 50 -7.63 -12.88 3.79
C PRO A 50 -7.62 -11.41 3.37
N MET A 51 -6.45 -10.93 2.97
CA MET A 51 -6.21 -9.57 2.51
C MET A 51 -5.62 -9.59 1.11
N GLN A 52 -5.93 -8.57 0.33
CA GLN A 52 -5.32 -8.33 -0.98
C GLN A 52 -4.87 -6.87 -1.09
N VAL A 53 -4.02 -6.61 -2.07
CA VAL A 53 -3.68 -5.24 -2.43
C VAL A 53 -4.85 -4.62 -3.19
N GLU A 54 -5.17 -3.40 -2.81
CA GLU A 54 -6.17 -2.54 -3.45
C GLU A 54 -5.58 -1.15 -3.66
N PHE A 55 -6.20 -0.36 -4.50
CA PHE A 55 -5.83 1.05 -4.67
C PHE A 55 -7.06 1.96 -4.50
N GLU A 56 -6.79 3.18 -4.07
CA GLU A 56 -7.77 4.28 -4.05
C GLU A 56 -7.24 5.42 -4.89
N SER A 57 -8.08 5.89 -5.82
CA SER A 57 -7.79 7.06 -6.64
C SER A 57 -8.30 8.33 -5.99
N THR A 58 -7.65 9.46 -6.27
CA THR A 58 -8.20 10.76 -5.87
C THR A 58 -9.41 11.13 -6.75
N ALA A 59 -10.27 12.00 -6.24
CA ALA A 59 -11.51 12.36 -6.91
C ALA A 59 -11.31 13.16 -8.21
N ASP A 60 -10.19 13.82 -8.33
CA ASP A 60 -9.82 14.70 -9.46
C ASP A 60 -8.88 14.03 -10.47
N ASN A 61 -8.22 12.94 -10.07
CA ASN A 61 -7.29 12.21 -10.93
C ASN A 61 -7.35 10.71 -10.65
N GLU A 62 -7.96 9.96 -11.55
CA GLU A 62 -8.09 8.51 -11.42
C GLU A 62 -6.75 7.75 -11.42
N ASN A 63 -5.68 8.36 -11.93
CA ASN A 63 -4.35 7.79 -11.99
C ASN A 63 -3.45 8.23 -10.83
N PHE A 64 -3.91 9.12 -9.98
CA PHE A 64 -3.22 9.47 -8.75
C PHE A 64 -3.76 8.60 -7.61
N VAL A 65 -2.98 7.60 -7.22
CA VAL A 65 -3.45 6.47 -6.40
C VAL A 65 -2.65 6.29 -5.13
N ALA A 66 -3.31 5.79 -4.09
CA ALA A 66 -2.70 5.22 -2.90
C ALA A 66 -2.99 3.72 -2.85
N PHE A 67 -2.04 2.92 -2.36
CA PHE A 67 -2.19 1.47 -2.25
C PHE A 67 -2.48 1.06 -0.82
N LYS A 68 -3.29 0.00 -0.66
CA LYS A 68 -3.64 -0.60 0.62
C LYS A 68 -3.48 -2.11 0.57
N TYR A 69 -3.19 -2.72 1.70
CA TYR A 69 -3.27 -4.17 1.91
C TYR A 69 -4.20 -4.45 3.08
N GLY A 70 -5.41 -4.86 2.77
CA GLY A 70 -6.48 -4.89 3.77
C GLY A 70 -6.67 -3.49 4.41
N PRO A 71 -6.60 -3.37 5.74
CA PRO A 71 -6.75 -2.09 6.43
C PRO A 71 -5.49 -1.22 6.46
N VAL A 72 -4.39 -1.69 5.87
CA VAL A 72 -3.07 -1.07 6.00
C VAL A 72 -2.75 -0.25 4.76
N VAL A 73 -2.49 1.04 4.95
CA VAL A 73 -1.94 1.91 3.89
C VAL A 73 -0.48 1.52 3.65
N LEU A 74 -0.13 1.35 2.38
CA LEU A 74 1.24 1.08 1.94
C LEU A 74 1.90 2.39 1.46
N ALA A 75 3.19 2.50 1.70
CA ALA A 75 4.00 3.61 1.23
C ALA A 75 5.27 3.11 0.55
N ALA A 76 5.66 3.78 -0.52
CA ALA A 76 6.93 3.55 -1.19
C ALA A 76 8.09 3.99 -0.31
N GLU A 77 9.12 3.16 -0.20
CA GLU A 77 10.36 3.46 0.48
C GLU A 77 11.29 4.26 -0.46
N LEU A 78 11.49 5.54 -0.17
CA LEU A 78 12.26 6.47 -1.02
C LEU A 78 13.67 6.78 -0.48
N GLY A 79 14.12 5.97 0.49
CA GLY A 79 15.47 6.05 1.05
C GLY A 79 15.68 7.18 2.05
N SER A 80 16.86 7.18 2.65
CA SER A 80 17.25 8.10 3.73
C SER A 80 18.42 9.02 3.37
N LYS A 81 18.85 9.05 2.11
CA LYS A 81 19.96 9.90 1.67
C LYS A 81 19.69 11.37 2.04
N ASP A 82 20.67 12.04 2.61
CA ASP A 82 20.61 13.45 3.02
C ASP A 82 19.49 13.81 4.02
N ILE A 83 18.99 12.82 4.77
CA ILE A 83 18.12 13.05 5.92
C ILE A 83 19.00 13.25 7.16
N ASP A 84 18.96 14.47 7.72
CA ASP A 84 19.64 14.74 9.00
C ASP A 84 18.70 14.48 10.17
N ALA A 85 18.88 13.33 10.82
CA ALA A 85 18.12 12.93 11.99
C ALA A 85 18.41 13.82 13.23
N SER A 86 19.51 14.60 13.24
CA SER A 86 19.87 15.47 14.37
C SER A 86 18.97 16.67 14.55
N GLN A 87 18.18 17.03 13.53
CA GLN A 87 17.24 18.15 13.55
C GLN A 87 15.83 17.81 14.03
N ALA A 88 15.59 16.56 14.42
CA ALA A 88 14.31 16.09 14.94
C ALA A 88 14.04 16.59 16.37
N ASN A 89 13.97 17.90 16.58
CA ASN A 89 13.73 18.52 17.89
C ASN A 89 12.33 19.14 17.93
N GLY A 90 11.35 18.45 18.51
CA GLY A 90 10.04 19.01 18.85
C GLY A 90 8.85 18.50 18.03
N ILE A 91 7.70 19.18 18.18
CA ILE A 91 6.40 18.77 17.62
C ILE A 91 6.34 18.97 16.08
N LEU A 92 7.20 19.81 15.53
CA LEU A 92 7.30 20.07 14.10
C LEU A 92 8.70 19.69 13.63
N VAL A 93 8.83 18.48 13.15
CA VAL A 93 10.03 18.00 12.47
C VAL A 93 9.99 18.50 11.03
N ARG A 94 10.78 19.52 10.72
CA ARG A 94 11.14 19.82 9.33
C ARG A 94 12.48 19.17 9.06
N VAL A 95 12.47 18.07 8.36
CA VAL A 95 13.69 17.50 7.81
C VAL A 95 14.00 18.29 6.55
N GLY A 96 15.04 19.14 6.62
CA GLY A 96 15.61 19.75 5.42
C GLY A 96 16.30 18.66 4.60
N THR A 97 15.96 18.54 3.34
CA THR A 97 16.67 17.68 2.40
C THR A 97 16.98 18.50 1.15
N GLU A 98 18.21 18.38 0.67
CA GLU A 98 18.63 18.96 -0.60
C GLU A 98 18.15 18.11 -1.79
N ASP A 99 17.86 16.83 -1.53
CA ASP A 99 17.31 15.93 -2.55
C ASP A 99 15.80 16.09 -2.62
N THR A 100 15.34 16.80 -3.64
CA THR A 100 13.92 17.01 -3.96
C THR A 100 13.40 15.99 -4.96
N SER A 101 14.20 15.03 -5.38
CA SER A 101 13.85 13.98 -6.35
C SER A 101 13.02 12.87 -5.72
N ALA A 102 12.00 13.21 -4.94
CA ALA A 102 11.03 12.24 -4.48
C ALA A 102 10.28 11.71 -5.70
N LYS A 103 10.41 10.41 -5.97
CA LYS A 103 9.63 9.77 -7.04
C LYS A 103 8.16 9.77 -6.65
N ASP A 104 7.35 10.46 -7.41
CA ASP A 104 5.90 10.59 -7.24
C ASP A 104 5.11 10.01 -8.43
N THR A 105 5.83 9.50 -9.43
CA THR A 105 5.28 8.97 -10.68
C THR A 105 5.87 7.60 -10.99
N ILE A 106 5.00 6.70 -11.43
CA ILE A 106 5.33 5.33 -11.87
C ILE A 106 4.85 5.19 -13.32
N THR A 107 5.77 4.87 -14.21
CA THR A 107 5.45 4.61 -15.60
C THR A 107 5.15 3.13 -15.80
N ILE A 108 3.92 2.82 -16.21
CA ILE A 108 3.47 1.46 -16.49
C ILE A 108 4.07 0.98 -17.81
N GLN A 109 4.57 -0.25 -17.84
CA GLN A 109 5.21 -0.86 -18.99
C GLN A 109 4.43 -2.08 -19.49
N ASN A 110 4.49 -2.32 -20.80
CA ASN A 110 3.91 -3.49 -21.46
C ASN A 110 2.38 -3.63 -21.41
N MET A 111 1.67 -2.71 -20.78
CA MET A 111 0.21 -2.67 -20.71
C MET A 111 -0.26 -1.24 -20.41
N THR A 112 -1.55 -1.00 -20.50
CA THR A 112 -2.16 0.28 -20.11
C THR A 112 -2.25 0.41 -18.59
N VAL A 113 -2.36 1.65 -18.08
CA VAL A 113 -2.61 1.92 -16.65
C VAL A 113 -3.88 1.20 -16.18
N LYS A 114 -4.91 1.18 -17.03
CA LYS A 114 -6.17 0.49 -16.71
C LYS A 114 -5.96 -1.01 -16.52
N GLU A 115 -5.29 -1.69 -17.45
CA GLU A 115 -4.99 -3.12 -17.37
C GLU A 115 -4.12 -3.44 -16.15
N TRP A 116 -3.14 -2.58 -15.85
CA TRP A 116 -2.28 -2.74 -14.68
C TRP A 116 -3.07 -2.70 -13.37
N LYS A 117 -4.01 -1.77 -13.25
CA LYS A 117 -4.91 -1.64 -12.10
C LYS A 117 -5.87 -2.83 -11.99
N GLU A 118 -6.45 -3.28 -13.09
CA GLU A 118 -7.36 -4.44 -13.13
C GLU A 118 -6.64 -5.74 -12.68
N ASN A 119 -5.33 -5.81 -12.89
CA ASN A 119 -4.49 -6.94 -12.49
C ASN A 119 -3.54 -6.57 -11.31
N ILE A 120 -4.01 -5.75 -10.39
CA ILE A 120 -3.18 -5.21 -9.30
C ILE A 120 -2.51 -6.31 -8.45
N THR A 121 -3.17 -7.42 -8.19
CA THR A 121 -2.65 -8.52 -7.39
C THR A 121 -1.50 -9.27 -8.06
N GLU A 122 -1.39 -9.21 -9.39
CA GLU A 122 -0.29 -9.79 -10.16
C GLU A 122 0.85 -8.79 -10.35
N ASN A 123 0.54 -7.50 -10.34
CA ASN A 123 1.48 -6.41 -10.58
C ASN A 123 2.06 -5.81 -9.30
N PHE A 124 1.44 -6.08 -8.16
CA PHE A 124 1.88 -5.64 -6.84
C PHE A 124 2.13 -6.88 -5.97
N VAL A 125 3.35 -7.41 -6.03
CA VAL A 125 3.67 -8.75 -5.56
C VAL A 125 4.32 -8.71 -4.18
N ARG A 126 3.82 -9.53 -3.27
CA ARG A 126 4.39 -9.68 -1.94
C ARG A 126 5.78 -10.32 -1.99
N ILE A 127 6.69 -9.77 -1.22
CA ILE A 127 8.02 -10.34 -0.98
C ILE A 127 7.90 -11.29 0.21
N GLU A 128 7.99 -12.61 -0.06
CA GLU A 128 7.76 -13.64 0.96
C GLU A 128 8.91 -13.76 1.96
N ASP A 129 10.15 -13.53 1.51
CA ASP A 129 11.36 -13.71 2.30
C ASP A 129 11.99 -12.35 2.71
N SER A 130 11.18 -11.41 3.21
CA SER A 130 11.74 -10.19 3.78
C SER A 130 12.61 -10.53 4.99
N GLU A 131 13.83 -10.00 5.05
CA GLU A 131 14.87 -10.37 6.05
C GLU A 131 14.41 -10.25 7.52
N ASP A 132 13.41 -9.41 7.78
CA ASP A 132 12.89 -9.16 9.13
C ASP A 132 11.40 -9.51 9.29
N GLY A 133 10.84 -10.28 8.35
CA GLY A 133 9.46 -10.73 8.40
C GLY A 133 8.43 -9.62 8.17
N ARG A 134 8.85 -8.43 7.73
CA ARG A 134 7.96 -7.32 7.42
C ARG A 134 7.08 -7.62 6.20
N ILE A 135 5.90 -7.02 6.19
CA ILE A 135 5.04 -7.00 5.01
C ILE A 135 5.68 -6.05 4.00
N GLN A 136 6.17 -6.59 2.90
CA GLN A 136 6.78 -5.82 1.81
C GLN A 136 6.23 -6.28 0.47
N PHE A 137 6.15 -5.34 -0.47
CA PHE A 137 5.70 -5.58 -1.83
C PHE A 137 6.65 -4.93 -2.83
N GLN A 138 6.67 -5.48 -4.02
CA GLN A 138 7.40 -4.99 -5.17
C GLN A 138 6.46 -4.85 -6.37
N LEU A 139 6.69 -3.81 -7.17
CA LEU A 139 5.93 -3.59 -8.39
C LEU A 139 6.44 -4.48 -9.52
N LYS A 140 5.56 -4.77 -10.48
CA LYS A 140 5.91 -5.39 -11.76
C LYS A 140 5.29 -4.62 -12.92
N ASN A 141 5.91 -4.76 -14.09
CA ASN A 141 5.48 -4.08 -15.30
C ASN A 141 5.49 -2.55 -15.15
N THR A 142 6.52 -2.04 -14.50
CA THR A 142 6.72 -0.60 -14.29
C THR A 142 8.18 -0.20 -14.58
N ASP A 143 8.47 1.08 -14.60
CA ASP A 143 9.83 1.63 -14.61
C ASP A 143 10.46 1.66 -13.21
N SER A 144 9.79 1.07 -12.23
CA SER A 144 10.09 1.19 -10.80
C SER A 144 10.03 -0.16 -10.10
N ASP A 145 10.46 -1.22 -10.77
CA ASP A 145 10.42 -2.59 -10.25
C ASP A 145 11.29 -2.77 -8.99
N GLU A 146 12.29 -1.90 -8.77
CA GLU A 146 13.12 -1.89 -7.57
C GLU A 146 12.45 -1.21 -6.37
N LEU A 147 11.35 -0.50 -6.57
CA LEU A 147 10.67 0.25 -5.53
C LEU A 147 9.94 -0.69 -4.56
N ILE A 148 10.29 -0.60 -3.29
CA ILE A 148 9.68 -1.39 -2.23
C ILE A 148 8.55 -0.59 -1.60
N TYR A 149 7.43 -1.26 -1.38
CA TYR A 149 6.31 -0.75 -0.60
C TYR A 149 6.19 -1.52 0.72
N SER A 150 6.01 -0.79 1.80
CA SER A 150 5.77 -1.38 3.12
C SER A 150 4.70 -0.58 3.89
N PRO A 151 4.19 -1.10 5.03
CA PRO A 151 3.20 -0.39 5.82
C PRO A 151 3.64 1.02 6.18
N TYR A 152 2.78 2.00 5.93
CA TYR A 152 3.05 3.40 6.24
C TYR A 152 3.46 3.63 7.70
N TYR A 153 2.85 2.94 8.64
CA TYR A 153 3.17 3.06 10.07
C TYR A 153 4.59 2.57 10.44
N MET A 154 5.28 1.91 9.51
CA MET A 154 6.67 1.44 9.68
C MET A 154 7.70 2.37 9.02
N GLN A 155 7.25 3.45 8.38
CA GLN A 155 8.13 4.41 7.70
C GLN A 155 8.78 5.35 8.73
N HIS A 156 10.01 5.01 9.15
CA HIS A 156 10.79 5.77 10.09
C HIS A 156 12.13 6.16 9.48
N GLU A 157 12.56 7.38 9.71
CA GLU A 157 13.89 7.91 9.33
C GLU A 157 14.20 7.77 7.83
N GLN A 158 13.18 7.74 7.00
CA GLN A 158 13.30 7.71 5.54
C GLN A 158 12.19 8.52 4.87
N ARG A 159 12.43 8.89 3.61
CA ARG A 159 11.38 9.45 2.75
C ARG A 159 10.42 8.36 2.35
N TYR A 160 9.18 8.73 2.16
CA TYR A 160 8.15 7.81 1.69
C TYR A 160 7.15 8.54 0.79
N GLY A 161 6.51 7.77 -0.09
CA GLY A 161 5.40 8.23 -0.93
C GLY A 161 4.18 7.36 -0.70
N ILE A 162 3.04 7.98 -0.35
CA ILE A 162 1.76 7.28 -0.23
C ILE A 162 1.02 7.33 -1.57
N TYR A 163 0.96 8.51 -2.17
CA TYR A 163 0.30 8.72 -3.44
C TYR A 163 1.32 8.70 -4.57
N MET A 164 0.97 8.01 -5.65
CA MET A 164 1.76 7.94 -6.87
C MET A 164 0.87 8.22 -8.07
N ASN A 165 1.41 8.97 -9.01
CA ASN A 165 0.78 9.14 -10.32
C ASN A 165 1.18 7.97 -11.23
N LEU A 166 0.19 7.30 -11.81
CA LEU A 166 0.42 6.23 -12.79
C LEU A 166 0.30 6.80 -14.20
N GLU A 167 1.30 6.58 -15.04
CA GLU A 167 1.29 7.06 -16.42
C GLU A 167 1.74 6.00 -17.41
N GLU A 168 1.38 6.19 -18.67
CA GLU A 168 1.89 5.40 -19.79
C GLU A 168 3.08 6.13 -20.42
N PRO A 169 4.09 5.41 -20.97
CA PRO A 169 5.33 6.02 -21.47
C PRO A 169 5.13 7.11 -22.53
N ASP A 170 4.13 6.92 -23.38
CA ASP A 170 3.84 7.82 -24.52
C ASP A 170 2.63 8.74 -24.26
N SER A 171 2.15 8.79 -23.02
CA SER A 171 1.03 9.66 -22.66
C SER A 171 1.41 11.14 -22.74
N GLN A 172 0.45 12.01 -22.96
CA GLN A 172 0.68 13.47 -22.93
C GLN A 172 1.23 13.89 -21.57
N ALA A 173 0.73 13.32 -20.48
CA ALA A 173 1.20 13.58 -19.11
C ALA A 173 2.69 13.23 -18.93
N SER A 174 3.12 12.07 -19.46
CA SER A 174 4.53 11.67 -19.44
C SER A 174 5.43 12.64 -20.23
N GLN A 175 4.98 13.04 -21.41
CA GLN A 175 5.72 13.99 -22.23
C GLN A 175 5.85 15.37 -21.57
N ASP A 176 4.76 15.87 -20.99
CA ASP A 176 4.74 17.16 -20.29
C ASP A 176 5.64 17.13 -19.03
N ARG A 177 5.63 16.03 -18.26
CA ARG A 177 6.52 15.84 -17.12
C ARG A 177 7.99 15.85 -17.53
N ILE A 178 8.35 15.06 -18.55
CA ILE A 178 9.74 15.00 -19.06
C ILE A 178 10.20 16.37 -19.56
N LEU A 179 9.31 17.15 -20.17
CA LEU A 179 9.63 18.50 -20.62
C LEU A 179 9.88 19.44 -19.44
N ALA A 180 9.00 19.40 -18.43
CA ALA A 180 9.14 20.20 -17.21
C ALA A 180 10.42 19.87 -16.45
N GLU A 181 10.77 18.59 -16.32
CA GLU A 181 12.04 18.17 -15.70
C GLU A 181 13.27 18.70 -16.43
N LYS A 182 13.26 18.66 -17.77
CA LYS A 182 14.34 19.22 -18.59
C LYS A 182 14.47 20.73 -18.47
N GLU A 183 13.37 21.44 -18.33
CA GLU A 183 13.35 22.89 -18.12
C GLU A 183 13.91 23.23 -16.74
N ALA A 184 13.48 22.52 -15.68
CA ALA A 184 13.97 22.71 -14.32
C ALA A 184 15.48 22.44 -14.19
N LEU A 185 16.00 21.41 -14.85
CA LEU A 185 17.45 21.14 -14.88
C LEU A 185 18.24 22.28 -15.58
N ARG A 186 17.73 22.85 -16.66
CA ARG A 186 18.38 23.97 -17.35
C ARG A 186 18.42 25.24 -16.50
N GLU A 187 17.39 25.46 -15.67
CA GLU A 187 17.36 26.63 -14.77
C GLU A 187 18.35 26.47 -13.60
N GLN A 188 18.70 25.26 -13.20
CA GLN A 188 19.69 24.99 -12.15
C GLN A 188 21.14 25.11 -12.65
N GLU A 189 21.38 25.04 -13.96
CA GLU A 189 22.71 25.16 -14.57
C GLU A 189 23.11 26.62 -14.88
N VAL A 190 22.25 27.60 -14.63
CA VAL A 190 22.47 29.03 -14.86
C VAL A 190 22.73 29.77 -13.55
#